data_341baab3bce168f2cea88f1305042c6d
#
_entry.id   341baab3bce168f2cea88f1305042c6d
#
_cell.length_a   1.000
_cell.length_b   1.000
_cell.length_c   1.000
_cell.angle_alpha   90.00
_cell.angle_beta   90.00
_cell.angle_gamma   90.00
#
_symmetry.space_group_name_H-M   'P 1'
#
loop_
_entity.id
_entity.type
_entity.pdbx_description
1 polymer ?
#
loop_
_entity_poly.entity_id
_entity_poly.type
_entity_poly.pdbx_seq_one_letter_code
_entity_poly.pdbx_strand_id
1 'polypeptide(L)'
;MALGGGTFTSQNKELPGAYINFVSAASASAALSDRGIATMPLELDWGVEGEVFEVTNEDFQKNSLKLFGYAFDSPKMLGLNDLFMGAKTLYAYRLNGGGDKAANTYATAKYCGVRGNDLKIVIQKNADDASKYDVTTYFGTVKVDTQTVAKAADLVANDYVTFKAADLAVTAGTPLTGGTNGTVDGTAHQAYLDKIESYTYNTMGVVVTDDITKKLYVAFNKRLRDELGIKFQLVVYNLSADYMGVISVKNKVTDAGWSEAALVYWVTGAESGCAVNKSCQNKKYDGGFTVDTNYTQN
;
A
#
# COMPACT_ATOMS: atom_id res chain seq x y z
N MET A 1 -24.09 -16.51 49.79
CA MET A 1 -25.03 -16.94 48.74
C MET A 1 -24.56 -16.29 47.44
N ALA A 2 -24.07 -17.08 46.52
CA ALA A 2 -23.75 -16.58 45.20
C ALA A 2 -25.06 -16.31 44.48
N LEU A 3 -25.33 -15.04 44.17
CA LEU A 3 -26.43 -14.65 43.29
C LEU A 3 -26.09 -15.17 41.88
N GLY A 4 -26.72 -16.24 41.47
CA GLY A 4 -26.54 -16.86 40.19
C GLY A 4 -27.01 -15.95 39.06
N GLY A 5 -26.07 -15.25 38.42
CA GLY A 5 -26.26 -14.62 37.13
C GLY A 5 -25.92 -15.61 36.04
N GLY A 6 -26.87 -16.31 35.48
CA GLY A 6 -26.67 -17.14 34.30
C GLY A 6 -27.18 -16.43 33.05
N THR A 7 -26.44 -16.55 31.96
CA THR A 7 -26.94 -16.18 30.63
C THR A 7 -27.94 -17.23 30.16
N PHE A 8 -29.09 -16.78 29.62
CA PHE A 8 -30.05 -17.67 28.98
C PHE A 8 -30.37 -17.18 27.58
N THR A 9 -30.45 -18.08 26.64
CA THR A 9 -30.71 -17.80 25.22
C THR A 9 -32.15 -18.06 24.80
N SER A 10 -32.91 -18.77 25.64
CA SER A 10 -34.33 -19.03 25.43
C SER A 10 -35.08 -18.90 26.75
N GLN A 11 -36.31 -18.36 26.69
CA GLN A 11 -37.18 -18.23 27.88
C GLN A 11 -37.87 -19.53 28.15
N ASN A 12 -37.40 -20.25 29.16
CA ASN A 12 -37.96 -21.52 29.65
C ASN A 12 -38.29 -21.47 31.15
N LYS A 13 -38.63 -20.28 31.67
CA LYS A 13 -38.98 -20.05 33.08
C LYS A 13 -40.51 -20.10 33.26
N GLU A 14 -40.96 -20.88 34.21
CA GLU A 14 -42.39 -21.08 34.52
C GLU A 14 -42.93 -20.09 35.56
N LEU A 15 -42.04 -19.45 36.33
CA LEU A 15 -42.44 -18.53 37.38
C LEU A 15 -42.45 -17.06 36.88
N PRO A 16 -43.48 -16.25 37.29
CA PRO A 16 -43.46 -14.83 36.99
C PRO A 16 -42.26 -14.13 37.62
N GLY A 17 -41.54 -13.33 36.84
CA GLY A 17 -40.38 -12.58 37.32
C GLY A 17 -39.72 -11.79 36.18
N ALA A 18 -38.89 -10.83 36.56
CA ALA A 18 -38.03 -10.10 35.57
C ALA A 18 -36.75 -10.95 35.32
N TYR A 19 -36.61 -11.44 34.11
CA TYR A 19 -35.43 -12.17 33.66
C TYR A 19 -34.56 -11.27 32.82
N ILE A 20 -33.49 -10.73 33.42
CA ILE A 20 -32.60 -9.77 32.77
C ILE A 20 -31.32 -10.51 32.32
N ASN A 21 -31.04 -10.49 31.03
CA ASN A 21 -29.82 -10.98 30.47
C ASN A 21 -28.85 -9.80 30.21
N PHE A 22 -27.79 -9.74 30.98
CA PHE A 22 -26.73 -8.77 30.76
C PHE A 22 -25.80 -9.28 29.67
N VAL A 23 -25.95 -8.78 28.44
CA VAL A 23 -25.00 -9.01 27.36
C VAL A 23 -23.86 -8.00 27.47
N SER A 24 -22.63 -8.49 27.56
CA SER A 24 -21.48 -7.60 27.63
C SER A 24 -21.38 -6.74 26.35
N ALA A 25 -21.42 -5.42 26.51
CA ALA A 25 -21.18 -4.49 25.42
C ALA A 25 -19.75 -4.58 24.87
N ALA A 26 -18.84 -5.26 25.58
CA ALA A 26 -17.45 -5.46 25.16
C ALA A 26 -17.32 -6.27 23.85
N SER A 27 -18.24 -7.22 23.59
CA SER A 27 -18.22 -7.95 22.31
C SER A 27 -18.69 -7.09 21.13
N ALA A 28 -19.58 -6.13 21.37
CA ALA A 28 -20.00 -5.18 20.34
C ALA A 28 -18.91 -4.12 20.04
N SER A 29 -18.18 -3.67 21.08
CA SER A 29 -17.06 -2.74 20.89
C SER A 29 -15.84 -3.41 20.25
N ALA A 30 -15.62 -4.70 20.45
CA ALA A 30 -14.54 -5.44 19.78
C ALA A 30 -14.79 -5.57 18.27
N ALA A 31 -16.04 -5.74 17.83
CA ALA A 31 -16.39 -5.74 16.42
C ALA A 31 -16.30 -4.34 15.77
N LEU A 32 -16.58 -3.28 16.55
CA LEU A 32 -16.45 -1.88 16.09
C LEU A 32 -15.01 -1.38 16.04
N SER A 33 -14.06 -2.08 16.68
CA SER A 33 -12.67 -1.67 16.77
C SER A 33 -11.76 -2.27 15.67
N ASP A 34 -12.30 -3.00 14.72
CA ASP A 34 -11.51 -3.53 13.59
C ASP A 34 -11.28 -2.44 12.52
N ARG A 35 -10.51 -1.44 12.95
CA ARG A 35 -10.01 -0.37 12.10
C ARG A 35 -8.56 -0.66 11.73
N GLY A 36 -8.03 0.13 10.80
CA GLY A 36 -6.66 0.01 10.35
C GLY A 36 -6.55 -0.15 8.84
N ILE A 37 -7.66 0.07 8.11
CA ILE A 37 -7.68 0.00 6.65
C ILE A 37 -7.51 1.41 6.10
N ALA A 38 -6.38 1.64 5.43
CA ALA A 38 -6.08 2.85 4.70
C ALA A 38 -6.17 2.62 3.19
N THR A 39 -6.37 3.69 2.42
CA THR A 39 -6.20 3.66 0.97
C THR A 39 -5.40 4.86 0.51
N MET A 40 -4.51 4.64 -0.45
CA MET A 40 -3.68 5.70 -1.05
C MET A 40 -3.37 5.42 -2.51
N PRO A 41 -3.47 6.44 -3.37
CA PRO A 41 -2.83 6.44 -4.67
C PRO A 41 -1.34 6.74 -4.50
N LEU A 42 -0.50 5.99 -5.20
CA LEU A 42 0.96 6.03 -5.05
C LEU A 42 1.64 6.20 -6.41
N GLU A 43 2.70 6.98 -6.45
CA GLU A 43 3.65 6.98 -7.56
C GLU A 43 4.74 5.94 -7.25
N LEU A 44 4.83 4.90 -8.07
CA LEU A 44 5.71 3.76 -7.83
C LEU A 44 6.62 3.52 -9.03
N ASP A 45 7.86 3.12 -8.76
CA ASP A 45 8.84 2.76 -9.78
C ASP A 45 8.69 1.30 -10.28
N TRP A 46 7.78 0.53 -9.65
CA TRP A 46 7.53 -0.89 -9.87
C TRP A 46 6.17 -1.28 -9.28
N GLY A 47 5.61 -2.40 -9.70
CA GLY A 47 4.45 -3.02 -9.08
C GLY A 47 3.20 -3.00 -9.95
N VAL A 48 2.12 -3.52 -9.38
CA VAL A 48 0.82 -3.68 -10.05
C VAL A 48 0.32 -2.33 -10.58
N GLU A 49 -0.23 -2.35 -11.78
CA GLU A 49 -0.76 -1.17 -12.45
C GLU A 49 -2.22 -1.39 -12.88
N GLY A 50 -3.00 -0.30 -12.92
CA GLY A 50 -4.38 -0.31 -13.37
C GLY A 50 -5.39 -0.95 -12.42
N GLU A 51 -4.98 -1.47 -11.27
CA GLU A 51 -5.85 -2.13 -10.29
C GLU A 51 -5.52 -1.69 -8.87
N VAL A 52 -6.54 -1.74 -7.98
CA VAL A 52 -6.33 -1.61 -6.53
C VAL A 52 -5.79 -2.94 -6.02
N PHE A 53 -4.71 -2.90 -5.27
CA PHE A 53 -4.13 -4.09 -4.64
C PHE A 53 -3.99 -3.90 -3.14
N GLU A 54 -4.22 -4.99 -2.43
CA GLU A 54 -4.13 -5.04 -0.98
C GLU A 54 -2.69 -5.33 -0.53
N VAL A 55 -2.25 -4.62 0.49
CA VAL A 55 -0.97 -4.82 1.16
C VAL A 55 -1.20 -4.82 2.66
N THR A 56 -0.96 -5.93 3.31
CA THR A 56 -0.95 -6.00 4.77
C THR A 56 0.39 -5.50 5.32
N ASN A 57 0.45 -5.14 6.59
CA ASN A 57 1.72 -4.79 7.25
C ASN A 57 2.74 -5.94 7.17
N GLU A 58 2.27 -7.19 7.27
CA GLU A 58 3.13 -8.38 7.12
C GLU A 58 3.68 -8.50 5.69
N ASP A 59 2.84 -8.31 4.68
CA ASP A 59 3.27 -8.33 3.27
C ASP A 59 4.26 -7.22 2.97
N PHE A 60 4.03 -6.03 3.52
CA PHE A 60 4.97 -4.92 3.38
C PHE A 60 6.35 -5.26 3.92
N GLN A 61 6.45 -5.87 5.10
CA GLN A 61 7.73 -6.24 5.70
C GLN A 61 8.43 -7.40 4.95
N LYS A 62 7.67 -8.42 4.50
CA LYS A 62 8.24 -9.62 3.89
C LYS A 62 8.41 -9.52 2.37
N ASN A 63 7.47 -8.86 1.69
CA ASN A 63 7.32 -8.89 0.23
C ASN A 63 7.53 -7.53 -0.44
N SER A 64 8.05 -6.52 0.27
CA SER A 64 8.19 -5.15 -0.24
C SER A 64 8.98 -5.09 -1.55
N LEU A 65 10.07 -5.85 -1.66
CA LEU A 65 10.86 -5.92 -2.90
C LEU A 65 10.04 -6.41 -4.10
N LYS A 66 9.17 -7.41 -3.88
CA LYS A 66 8.28 -7.96 -4.92
C LYS A 66 7.17 -6.97 -5.29
N LEU A 67 6.56 -6.31 -4.28
CA LEU A 67 5.40 -5.44 -4.45
C LEU A 67 5.78 -4.05 -4.97
N PHE A 68 6.85 -3.45 -4.45
CA PHE A 68 7.23 -2.06 -4.68
C PHE A 68 8.60 -1.87 -5.35
N GLY A 69 9.36 -2.96 -5.56
CA GLY A 69 10.68 -2.92 -6.16
C GLY A 69 11.80 -2.46 -5.20
N TYR A 70 11.50 -2.25 -3.92
CA TYR A 70 12.43 -1.83 -2.89
C TYR A 70 12.24 -2.69 -1.63
N ALA A 71 13.32 -2.96 -0.90
CA ALA A 71 13.23 -3.56 0.43
C ALA A 71 12.51 -2.61 1.39
N PHE A 72 11.82 -3.15 2.40
CA PHE A 72 10.98 -2.35 3.30
C PHE A 72 11.77 -1.30 4.10
N ASP A 73 13.05 -1.55 4.39
CA ASP A 73 13.98 -0.66 5.07
C ASP A 73 14.66 0.36 4.14
N SER A 74 14.34 0.32 2.85
CA SER A 74 14.84 1.30 1.87
C SER A 74 14.34 2.70 2.19
N PRO A 75 15.19 3.74 2.05
CA PRO A 75 14.75 5.14 2.15
C PRO A 75 13.56 5.49 1.24
N LYS A 76 13.38 4.78 0.12
CA LYS A 76 12.24 4.95 -0.79
C LYS A 76 10.92 4.47 -0.20
N MET A 77 10.94 3.64 0.83
CA MET A 77 9.76 3.09 1.51
C MET A 77 9.40 3.84 2.79
N LEU A 78 10.11 4.92 3.13
CA LEU A 78 9.92 5.67 4.38
C LEU A 78 8.46 6.12 4.59
N GLY A 79 7.79 6.62 3.54
CA GLY A 79 6.37 6.99 3.63
C GLY A 79 5.46 5.82 3.99
N LEU A 80 5.67 4.65 3.36
CA LEU A 80 4.91 3.45 3.68
C LEU A 80 5.27 2.89 5.06
N ASN A 81 6.52 3.02 5.51
CA ASN A 81 6.91 2.69 6.88
C ASN A 81 6.11 3.53 7.89
N ASP A 82 6.03 4.84 7.67
CA ASP A 82 5.26 5.75 8.51
C ASP A 82 3.76 5.43 8.50
N LEU A 83 3.20 5.08 7.33
CA LEU A 83 1.80 4.64 7.20
C LEU A 83 1.53 3.39 8.04
N PHE A 84 2.36 2.36 7.91
CA PHE A 84 2.17 1.07 8.57
C PHE A 84 2.50 1.09 10.08
N MET A 85 2.97 2.20 10.64
CA MET A 85 3.00 2.39 12.09
C MET A 85 1.59 2.45 12.71
N GLY A 86 0.58 2.83 11.92
CA GLY A 86 -0.82 2.89 12.37
C GLY A 86 -1.76 1.99 11.60
N ALA A 87 -1.56 1.84 10.29
CA ALA A 87 -2.40 1.01 9.44
C ALA A 87 -2.06 -0.48 9.57
N LYS A 88 -3.08 -1.33 9.42
CA LYS A 88 -2.94 -2.79 9.30
C LYS A 88 -2.91 -3.23 7.84
N THR A 89 -3.74 -2.57 7.03
CA THR A 89 -3.96 -2.90 5.61
C THR A 89 -3.99 -1.61 4.82
N LEU A 90 -3.33 -1.62 3.66
CA LEU A 90 -3.36 -0.56 2.66
C LEU A 90 -3.99 -1.10 1.38
N TYR A 91 -5.03 -0.46 0.89
CA TYR A 91 -5.48 -0.57 -0.49
C TYR A 91 -4.71 0.46 -1.33
N ALA A 92 -3.70 -0.03 -2.03
CA ALA A 92 -2.83 0.80 -2.85
C ALA A 92 -3.29 0.80 -4.32
N TYR A 93 -3.05 1.90 -5.00
CA TYR A 93 -3.22 2.03 -6.44
C TYR A 93 -2.03 2.76 -7.04
N ARG A 94 -1.47 2.23 -8.13
CA ARG A 94 -0.34 2.86 -8.81
C ARG A 94 -0.84 3.87 -9.83
N LEU A 95 -0.55 5.17 -9.60
CA LEU A 95 -0.95 6.28 -10.48
C LEU A 95 -0.15 6.29 -11.80
N ASN A 96 1.16 6.09 -11.71
CA ASN A 96 2.09 6.17 -12.84
C ASN A 96 2.33 4.82 -13.54
N GLY A 97 1.27 4.03 -13.68
CA GLY A 97 1.24 2.87 -14.58
C GLY A 97 1.26 3.28 -16.05
N GLY A 98 1.30 2.28 -16.95
CA GLY A 98 1.25 2.52 -18.40
C GLY A 98 2.57 3.01 -19.03
N GLY A 99 3.69 2.90 -18.32
CA GLY A 99 5.02 3.07 -18.89
C GLY A 99 5.50 1.81 -19.62
N ASP A 100 6.77 1.82 -20.04
CA ASP A 100 7.39 0.68 -20.71
C ASP A 100 7.96 -0.34 -19.74
N LYS A 101 7.92 -1.61 -20.14
CA LYS A 101 8.56 -2.72 -19.42
C LYS A 101 10.00 -2.85 -19.87
N ALA A 102 10.91 -2.92 -18.92
CA ALA A 102 12.30 -3.25 -19.23
C ALA A 102 12.42 -4.65 -19.84
N ALA A 103 13.31 -4.81 -20.80
CA ALA A 103 13.51 -6.08 -21.45
C ALA A 103 14.97 -6.27 -21.89
N ASN A 104 15.35 -7.53 -22.10
CA ASN A 104 16.57 -7.91 -22.78
C ASN A 104 16.31 -9.10 -23.73
N THR A 105 17.35 -9.76 -24.22
CA THR A 105 17.22 -10.95 -25.09
C THR A 105 16.45 -12.08 -24.40
N TYR A 106 16.63 -12.28 -23.09
CA TYR A 106 16.16 -13.46 -22.35
C TYR A 106 14.86 -13.26 -21.61
N ALA A 107 14.52 -12.01 -21.23
CA ALA A 107 13.38 -11.73 -20.37
C ALA A 107 12.76 -10.36 -20.62
N THR A 108 11.49 -10.23 -20.18
CA THR A 108 10.77 -8.95 -20.06
C THR A 108 10.33 -8.78 -18.61
N ALA A 109 10.46 -7.60 -18.04
CA ALA A 109 10.00 -7.29 -16.71
C ALA A 109 8.49 -7.51 -16.58
N LYS A 110 8.05 -8.01 -15.42
CA LYS A 110 6.63 -8.28 -15.15
C LYS A 110 5.81 -7.00 -15.17
N TYR A 111 6.32 -5.92 -14.59
CA TYR A 111 5.69 -4.61 -14.51
C TYR A 111 6.50 -3.55 -15.25
N CYS A 112 5.83 -2.48 -15.69
CA CYS A 112 6.50 -1.30 -16.18
C CYS A 112 7.21 -0.56 -15.04
N GLY A 113 8.11 0.36 -15.37
CA GLY A 113 8.77 1.22 -14.41
C GLY A 113 10.28 1.19 -14.46
N VAL A 114 10.86 2.26 -13.96
CA VAL A 114 12.32 2.45 -14.00
C VAL A 114 13.09 1.39 -13.22
N ARG A 115 12.49 0.81 -12.18
CA ARG A 115 13.08 -0.29 -11.40
C ARG A 115 13.25 -1.58 -12.21
N GLY A 116 12.47 -1.77 -13.27
CA GLY A 116 12.67 -2.88 -14.19
C GLY A 116 14.07 -2.93 -14.79
N ASN A 117 14.75 -1.78 -14.92
CA ASN A 117 16.11 -1.67 -15.43
C ASN A 117 17.17 -2.25 -14.47
N ASP A 118 16.82 -2.45 -13.20
CA ASP A 118 17.71 -3.07 -12.21
C ASP A 118 17.62 -4.60 -12.20
N LEU A 119 16.72 -5.16 -13.01
CA LEU A 119 16.68 -6.61 -13.24
C LEU A 119 17.81 -7.04 -14.16
N LYS A 120 18.42 -8.19 -13.88
CA LYS A 120 19.39 -8.82 -14.77
C LYS A 120 19.25 -10.33 -14.75
N ILE A 121 19.56 -10.95 -15.90
CA ILE A 121 19.59 -12.39 -16.06
C ILE A 121 21.05 -12.84 -16.16
N VAL A 122 21.42 -13.80 -15.31
CA VAL A 122 22.72 -14.49 -15.32
C VAL A 122 22.48 -15.92 -15.74
N ILE A 123 23.24 -16.42 -16.71
CA ILE A 123 23.13 -17.78 -17.23
C ILE A 123 24.51 -18.47 -17.11
N GLN A 124 24.55 -19.58 -16.42
CA GLN A 124 25.75 -20.38 -16.22
C GLN A 124 25.48 -21.83 -16.62
N LYS A 125 26.52 -22.59 -16.97
CA LYS A 125 26.38 -24.04 -17.07
C LYS A 125 26.15 -24.62 -15.68
N ASN A 126 25.20 -25.56 -15.60
CA ASN A 126 24.98 -26.27 -14.34
C ASN A 126 26.24 -27.10 -13.99
N ALA A 127 26.61 -27.09 -12.71
CA ALA A 127 27.83 -27.73 -12.24
C ALA A 127 27.75 -29.29 -12.28
N ASP A 128 26.55 -29.84 -12.06
CA ASP A 128 26.31 -31.27 -11.97
C ASP A 128 25.92 -31.87 -13.32
N ASP A 129 25.33 -31.07 -14.21
CA ASP A 129 24.87 -31.52 -15.54
C ASP A 129 25.18 -30.48 -16.62
N ALA A 130 26.25 -30.66 -17.34
CA ALA A 130 26.73 -29.75 -18.39
C ALA A 130 25.73 -29.57 -19.57
N SER A 131 24.70 -30.42 -19.69
CA SER A 131 23.63 -30.28 -20.68
C SER A 131 22.59 -29.23 -20.26
N LYS A 132 22.60 -28.76 -19.01
CA LYS A 132 21.68 -27.79 -18.43
C LYS A 132 22.33 -26.45 -18.15
N TYR A 133 21.48 -25.45 -17.93
CA TYR A 133 21.87 -24.12 -17.56
C TYR A 133 21.15 -23.72 -16.26
N ASP A 134 21.86 -23.04 -15.38
CA ASP A 134 21.29 -22.32 -14.24
C ASP A 134 21.00 -20.88 -14.70
N VAL A 135 19.71 -20.54 -14.78
CA VAL A 135 19.23 -19.21 -15.15
C VAL A 135 18.81 -18.50 -13.88
N THR A 136 19.56 -17.49 -13.49
CA THR A 136 19.34 -16.74 -12.25
C THR A 136 18.84 -15.35 -12.55
N THR A 137 17.73 -14.97 -11.91
CA THR A 137 17.19 -13.61 -11.93
C THR A 137 17.69 -12.85 -10.71
N TYR A 138 18.27 -11.68 -10.95
CA TYR A 138 18.64 -10.72 -9.90
C TYR A 138 17.77 -9.46 -9.99
N PHE A 139 17.43 -8.89 -8.85
CA PHE A 139 16.85 -7.56 -8.74
C PHE A 139 17.85 -6.67 -7.98
N GLY A 140 18.53 -5.79 -8.70
CA GLY A 140 19.73 -5.12 -8.19
C GLY A 140 20.82 -6.13 -7.84
N THR A 141 21.15 -6.21 -6.57
CA THR A 141 22.13 -7.17 -6.02
C THR A 141 21.50 -8.43 -5.43
N VAL A 142 20.17 -8.44 -5.26
CA VAL A 142 19.45 -9.53 -4.61
C VAL A 142 19.14 -10.62 -5.63
N LYS A 143 19.55 -11.86 -5.34
CA LYS A 143 19.13 -13.04 -6.11
C LYS A 143 17.68 -13.38 -5.73
N VAL A 144 16.77 -13.31 -6.71
CA VAL A 144 15.33 -13.48 -6.47
C VAL A 144 14.79 -14.81 -6.99
N ASP A 145 15.47 -15.42 -7.97
CA ASP A 145 15.05 -16.73 -8.52
C ASP A 145 16.25 -17.42 -9.18
N THR A 146 16.20 -18.75 -9.22
CA THR A 146 17.13 -19.58 -10.01
C THR A 146 16.40 -20.81 -10.52
N GLN A 147 16.48 -21.05 -11.83
CA GLN A 147 15.88 -22.21 -12.49
C GLN A 147 16.96 -22.96 -13.25
N THR A 148 16.99 -24.30 -13.09
CA THR A 148 17.90 -25.18 -13.84
C THR A 148 17.12 -25.84 -14.96
N VAL A 149 17.46 -25.53 -16.21
CA VAL A 149 16.75 -25.99 -17.42
C VAL A 149 17.67 -26.40 -18.51
N ALA A 150 17.21 -27.28 -19.40
CA ALA A 150 17.98 -27.67 -20.60
C ALA A 150 17.81 -26.64 -21.73
N LYS A 151 16.68 -25.97 -21.83
CA LYS A 151 16.35 -25.02 -22.90
C LYS A 151 15.45 -23.90 -22.37
N ALA A 152 15.41 -22.76 -23.05
CA ALA A 152 14.61 -21.61 -22.64
C ALA A 152 13.10 -21.88 -22.55
N ALA A 153 12.58 -22.80 -23.37
CA ALA A 153 11.17 -23.18 -23.36
C ALA A 153 10.70 -23.84 -22.05
N ASP A 154 11.64 -24.32 -21.23
CA ASP A 154 11.37 -24.96 -19.95
C ASP A 154 11.36 -23.93 -18.78
N LEU A 155 11.73 -22.67 -19.05
CA LEU A 155 11.70 -21.59 -18.06
C LEU A 155 10.26 -21.17 -17.75
N VAL A 156 9.95 -21.04 -16.48
CA VAL A 156 8.66 -20.58 -15.97
C VAL A 156 8.78 -19.13 -15.51
N ALA A 157 7.81 -18.29 -15.88
CA ALA A 157 7.74 -16.91 -15.40
C ALA A 157 7.77 -16.87 -13.86
N ASN A 158 8.53 -15.92 -13.32
CA ASN A 158 8.60 -15.71 -11.88
C ASN A 158 7.89 -14.40 -11.46
N ASP A 159 8.05 -13.99 -10.21
CA ASP A 159 7.43 -12.78 -9.69
C ASP A 159 7.96 -11.48 -10.30
N TYR A 160 9.08 -11.52 -11.03
CA TYR A 160 9.79 -10.34 -11.53
C TYR A 160 9.89 -10.28 -13.05
N VAL A 161 9.96 -11.42 -13.71
CA VAL A 161 10.15 -11.49 -15.18
C VAL A 161 9.32 -12.59 -15.83
N THR A 162 8.99 -12.35 -17.10
CA THR A 162 8.55 -13.38 -18.05
C THR A 162 9.71 -13.68 -18.99
N PHE A 163 10.09 -14.96 -19.11
CA PHE A 163 11.20 -15.37 -19.98
C PHE A 163 10.79 -15.42 -21.46
N LYS A 164 11.75 -15.18 -22.32
CA LYS A 164 11.62 -15.26 -23.78
C LYS A 164 12.20 -16.59 -24.30
N ALA A 165 11.66 -17.09 -25.39
CA ALA A 165 12.16 -18.28 -26.06
C ALA A 165 13.42 -17.95 -26.90
N ALA A 166 14.52 -17.62 -26.24
CA ALA A 166 15.82 -17.33 -26.85
C ALA A 166 16.82 -18.41 -26.47
N ASP A 167 17.73 -18.75 -27.37
CA ASP A 167 18.79 -19.73 -27.09
C ASP A 167 19.64 -19.31 -25.89
N LEU A 168 19.75 -20.20 -24.91
CA LEU A 168 20.52 -19.94 -23.69
C LEU A 168 22.01 -19.91 -23.97
N ALA A 169 22.64 -18.78 -23.71
CA ALA A 169 24.09 -18.61 -23.80
C ALA A 169 24.61 -18.13 -22.44
N VAL A 170 25.78 -18.68 -22.05
CA VAL A 170 26.44 -18.28 -20.80
C VAL A 170 26.71 -16.79 -20.80
N THR A 171 26.24 -16.11 -19.72
CA THR A 171 26.45 -14.66 -19.50
C THR A 171 26.65 -14.37 -18.03
N ALA A 172 27.59 -13.48 -17.73
CA ALA A 172 27.85 -13.00 -16.36
C ALA A 172 26.77 -12.04 -15.84
N GLY A 173 25.87 -11.59 -16.70
CA GLY A 173 24.74 -10.75 -16.34
C GLY A 173 24.30 -9.83 -17.48
N THR A 174 23.13 -10.08 -18.04
CA THR A 174 22.51 -9.22 -19.04
C THR A 174 21.41 -8.41 -18.38
N PRO A 175 21.59 -7.08 -18.20
CA PRO A 175 20.57 -6.22 -17.60
C PRO A 175 19.34 -6.09 -18.52
N LEU A 176 18.17 -5.89 -17.93
CA LEU A 176 17.00 -5.43 -18.66
C LEU A 176 17.11 -3.90 -18.83
N THR A 177 16.59 -3.37 -19.90
CA THR A 177 16.64 -1.93 -20.23
C THR A 177 15.34 -1.45 -20.84
N GLY A 178 15.14 -0.13 -20.90
CA GLY A 178 13.97 0.50 -21.52
C GLY A 178 12.74 0.59 -20.62
N GLY A 179 12.86 0.25 -19.33
CA GLY A 179 11.75 0.43 -18.38
C GLY A 179 11.54 1.91 -18.05
N THR A 180 10.30 2.36 -18.15
CA THR A 180 9.88 3.74 -17.83
C THR A 180 8.63 3.76 -16.96
N ASN A 181 8.48 4.80 -16.15
CA ASN A 181 7.22 5.10 -15.48
C ASN A 181 6.26 5.79 -16.45
N GLY A 182 4.96 5.57 -16.27
CA GLY A 182 3.93 6.38 -16.92
C GLY A 182 3.82 7.77 -16.28
N THR A 183 2.99 8.61 -16.88
CA THR A 183 2.71 9.96 -16.39
C THR A 183 1.55 9.96 -15.39
N VAL A 184 1.59 10.89 -14.45
CA VAL A 184 0.48 11.15 -13.51
C VAL A 184 -0.23 12.42 -13.94
N ASP A 185 -1.54 12.29 -14.14
CA ASP A 185 -2.42 13.40 -14.49
C ASP A 185 -3.77 13.27 -13.78
N GLY A 186 -4.69 14.19 -14.02
CA GLY A 186 -6.04 14.15 -13.46
C GLY A 186 -6.82 12.87 -13.82
N THR A 187 -6.54 12.27 -14.99
CA THR A 187 -7.19 11.03 -15.44
C THR A 187 -6.73 9.84 -14.58
N ALA A 188 -5.45 9.77 -14.24
CA ALA A 188 -4.91 8.73 -13.36
C ALA A 188 -5.54 8.81 -11.95
N HIS A 189 -5.69 10.02 -11.41
CA HIS A 189 -6.38 10.23 -10.14
C HIS A 189 -7.86 9.85 -10.20
N GLN A 190 -8.57 10.21 -11.28
CA GLN A 190 -9.96 9.82 -11.47
C GLN A 190 -10.12 8.30 -11.58
N ALA A 191 -9.26 7.63 -12.34
CA ALA A 191 -9.27 6.17 -12.46
C ALA A 191 -9.07 5.46 -11.11
N TYR A 192 -8.24 6.01 -10.24
CA TYR A 192 -8.14 5.51 -8.85
C TYR A 192 -9.45 5.69 -8.10
N LEU A 193 -10.04 6.89 -8.13
CA LEU A 193 -11.29 7.18 -7.41
C LEU A 193 -12.43 6.27 -7.86
N ASP A 194 -12.57 6.03 -9.16
CA ASP A 194 -13.58 5.15 -9.73
C ASP A 194 -13.43 3.69 -9.24
N LYS A 195 -12.19 3.22 -9.09
CA LYS A 195 -11.91 1.85 -8.64
C LYS A 195 -12.06 1.68 -7.14
N ILE A 196 -11.62 2.67 -6.34
CA ILE A 196 -11.62 2.57 -4.89
C ILE A 196 -13.01 2.76 -4.27
N GLU A 197 -13.96 3.30 -5.02
CA GLU A 197 -15.32 3.55 -4.53
C GLU A 197 -16.03 2.29 -4.03
N SER A 198 -15.71 1.14 -4.61
CA SER A 198 -16.30 -0.16 -4.21
C SER A 198 -15.65 -0.79 -2.98
N TYR A 199 -14.58 -0.21 -2.44
CA TYR A 199 -13.85 -0.76 -1.30
C TYR A 199 -14.27 -0.09 0.00
N THR A 200 -14.15 -0.83 1.10
CA THR A 200 -14.40 -0.30 2.46
C THR A 200 -13.08 0.01 3.14
N TYR A 201 -12.90 1.26 3.55
CA TYR A 201 -11.68 1.74 4.23
C TYR A 201 -12.04 2.83 5.26
N ASN A 202 -11.12 3.06 6.21
CA ASN A 202 -11.33 4.04 7.27
C ASN A 202 -10.79 5.43 6.90
N THR A 203 -9.66 5.45 6.17
CA THR A 203 -8.96 6.70 5.86
C THR A 203 -8.37 6.62 4.46
N MET A 204 -8.50 7.71 3.72
CA MET A 204 -7.86 7.93 2.42
C MET A 204 -6.81 9.01 2.56
N GLY A 205 -5.57 8.74 2.16
CA GLY A 205 -4.50 9.74 2.09
C GLY A 205 -4.11 10.05 0.64
N VAL A 206 -3.81 11.30 0.36
CA VAL A 206 -3.26 11.68 -0.95
C VAL A 206 -2.09 12.64 -0.80
N VAL A 207 -0.94 12.25 -1.36
CA VAL A 207 0.32 13.02 -1.28
C VAL A 207 0.44 13.88 -2.52
N VAL A 208 -0.28 14.99 -2.55
CA VAL A 208 -0.26 15.98 -3.64
C VAL A 208 -0.16 17.38 -3.08
N THR A 209 0.45 18.29 -3.86
CA THR A 209 0.62 19.69 -3.47
C THR A 209 -0.31 20.63 -4.25
N ASP A 210 -0.76 20.23 -5.44
CA ASP A 210 -1.64 21.06 -6.25
C ASP A 210 -3.09 21.06 -5.73
N ASP A 211 -3.70 22.25 -5.74
CA ASP A 211 -5.03 22.45 -5.17
C ASP A 211 -6.16 21.88 -6.02
N ILE A 212 -5.95 21.67 -7.31
CA ILE A 212 -6.97 21.13 -8.21
C ILE A 212 -7.18 19.65 -7.87
N THR A 213 -6.09 18.90 -7.81
CA THR A 213 -6.15 17.47 -7.42
C THR A 213 -6.69 17.31 -6.00
N LYS A 214 -6.23 18.13 -5.02
CA LYS A 214 -6.77 18.08 -3.65
C LYS A 214 -8.29 18.29 -3.64
N LYS A 215 -8.80 19.27 -4.39
CA LYS A 215 -10.26 19.54 -4.48
C LYS A 215 -11.04 18.41 -5.11
N LEU A 216 -10.47 17.67 -6.07
CA LEU A 216 -11.08 16.48 -6.64
C LEU A 216 -11.36 15.43 -5.55
N TYR A 217 -10.36 15.15 -4.69
CA TYR A 217 -10.52 14.20 -3.57
C TYR A 217 -11.51 14.70 -2.52
N VAL A 218 -11.54 16.01 -2.24
CA VAL A 218 -12.53 16.60 -1.33
C VAL A 218 -13.93 16.44 -1.89
N ALA A 219 -14.15 16.68 -3.18
CA ALA A 219 -15.44 16.47 -3.82
C ALA A 219 -15.89 15.02 -3.76
N PHE A 220 -14.98 14.08 -4.02
CA PHE A 220 -15.23 12.65 -3.85
C PHE A 220 -15.62 12.29 -2.42
N ASN A 221 -14.86 12.76 -1.41
CA ASN A 221 -15.17 12.51 -0.01
C ASN A 221 -16.55 13.07 0.38
N LYS A 222 -16.87 14.31 -0.03
CA LYS A 222 -18.19 14.91 0.23
C LYS A 222 -19.31 14.10 -0.39
N ARG A 223 -19.19 13.74 -1.67
CA ARG A 223 -20.21 12.94 -2.37
C ARG A 223 -20.47 11.61 -1.66
N LEU A 224 -19.45 10.86 -1.32
CA LEU A 224 -19.63 9.58 -0.65
C LEU A 224 -20.24 9.72 0.75
N ARG A 225 -19.84 10.76 1.50
CA ARG A 225 -20.32 10.95 2.87
C ARG A 225 -21.74 11.53 2.91
N ASP A 226 -22.03 12.51 2.07
CA ASP A 226 -23.29 13.26 2.14
C ASP A 226 -24.41 12.56 1.36
N GLU A 227 -24.09 11.94 0.22
CA GLU A 227 -25.08 11.31 -0.66
C GLU A 227 -25.24 9.80 -0.40
N LEU A 228 -24.13 9.08 -0.14
CA LEU A 228 -24.14 7.62 0.02
C LEU A 228 -24.00 7.17 1.49
N GLY A 229 -23.70 8.08 2.39
CA GLY A 229 -23.54 7.76 3.83
C GLY A 229 -22.26 6.99 4.16
N ILE A 230 -21.32 6.85 3.22
CA ILE A 230 -20.04 6.15 3.40
C ILE A 230 -19.07 7.09 4.11
N LYS A 231 -18.75 6.81 5.37
CA LYS A 231 -17.97 7.70 6.23
C LYS A 231 -16.52 7.23 6.36
N PHE A 232 -15.61 7.96 5.74
CA PHE A 232 -14.18 7.84 5.91
C PHE A 232 -13.55 9.23 6.10
N GLN A 233 -12.31 9.29 6.58
CA GLN A 233 -11.54 10.54 6.67
C GLN A 233 -10.60 10.65 5.47
N LEU A 234 -10.60 11.84 4.85
CA LEU A 234 -9.63 12.19 3.81
C LEU A 234 -8.50 13.00 4.42
N VAL A 235 -7.26 12.60 4.18
CA VAL A 235 -6.06 13.29 4.63
C VAL A 235 -5.38 13.94 3.43
N VAL A 236 -5.22 15.26 3.47
CA VAL A 236 -4.59 16.06 2.41
C VAL A 236 -3.59 17.05 3.00
N TYR A 237 -2.60 17.45 2.19
CA TYR A 237 -1.63 18.46 2.60
C TYR A 237 -2.14 19.87 2.37
N ASN A 238 -2.05 20.71 3.40
CA ASN A 238 -2.22 22.16 3.38
C ASN A 238 -3.42 22.67 2.54
N LEU A 239 -4.63 22.16 2.82
CA LEU A 239 -5.86 22.58 2.18
C LEU A 239 -6.85 23.08 3.23
N SER A 240 -7.41 24.28 3.04
CA SER A 240 -8.53 24.76 3.85
C SER A 240 -9.86 24.30 3.21
N ALA A 241 -10.44 23.23 3.75
CA ALA A 241 -11.64 22.60 3.18
C ALA A 241 -12.90 22.83 4.02
N ASP A 242 -12.80 23.30 5.23
CA ASP A 242 -13.91 23.50 6.20
C ASP A 242 -14.99 22.40 6.08
N TYR A 243 -14.57 21.16 6.25
CA TYR A 243 -15.44 19.99 6.14
C TYR A 243 -14.98 18.88 7.09
N MET A 244 -15.92 18.33 7.87
CA MET A 244 -15.62 17.33 8.93
C MET A 244 -15.00 16.04 8.42
N GLY A 245 -15.11 15.73 7.12
CA GLY A 245 -14.53 14.56 6.48
C GLY A 245 -13.07 14.75 6.03
N VAL A 246 -12.49 15.95 6.20
CA VAL A 246 -11.17 16.30 5.66
C VAL A 246 -10.22 16.71 6.79
N ILE A 247 -9.06 16.07 6.81
CA ILE A 247 -7.94 16.39 7.69
C ILE A 247 -6.88 17.10 6.85
N SER A 248 -6.58 18.35 7.19
CA SER A 248 -5.54 19.16 6.53
C SER A 248 -4.24 19.10 7.32
N VAL A 249 -3.23 18.44 6.76
CA VAL A 249 -1.88 18.36 7.32
C VAL A 249 -1.13 19.64 6.97
N LYS A 250 -0.75 20.43 7.96
CA LYS A 250 -0.05 21.71 7.75
C LYS A 250 1.47 21.59 7.74
N ASN A 251 2.00 20.66 8.51
CA ASN A 251 3.43 20.47 8.66
C ASN A 251 4.01 19.88 7.38
N LYS A 252 5.07 20.51 6.89
CA LYS A 252 5.77 20.04 5.69
C LYS A 252 6.97 19.16 6.04
N VAL A 253 7.23 18.18 5.20
CA VAL A 253 8.45 17.36 5.21
C VAL A 253 9.56 18.13 4.52
N THR A 254 10.77 18.06 5.07
CA THR A 254 11.95 18.78 4.56
C THR A 254 13.04 17.86 3.99
N ASP A 255 12.82 16.54 4.04
CA ASP A 255 13.79 15.56 3.53
C ASP A 255 13.93 15.64 2.01
N ALA A 256 15.18 15.66 1.54
CA ALA A 256 15.49 15.71 0.13
C ALA A 256 14.95 14.46 -0.61
N GLY A 257 14.33 14.68 -1.77
CA GLY A 257 13.75 13.61 -2.59
C GLY A 257 12.35 13.16 -2.17
N TRP A 258 11.76 13.82 -1.17
CA TRP A 258 10.38 13.61 -0.75
C TRP A 258 9.52 14.85 -1.01
N SER A 259 8.23 14.62 -1.25
CA SER A 259 7.24 15.70 -1.32
C SER A 259 7.08 16.36 0.05
N GLU A 260 6.91 17.68 0.08
CA GLU A 260 6.55 18.39 1.31
C GLU A 260 5.25 17.87 1.94
N ALA A 261 4.38 17.23 1.14
CA ALA A 261 3.14 16.61 1.57
C ALA A 261 3.31 15.22 2.21
N ALA A 262 4.53 14.68 2.31
CA ALA A 262 4.74 13.28 2.69
C ALA A 262 4.29 12.93 4.11
N LEU A 263 4.11 13.89 5.02
CA LEU A 263 3.55 13.62 6.35
C LEU A 263 2.12 13.05 6.29
N VAL A 264 1.43 13.19 5.16
CA VAL A 264 0.12 12.57 4.90
C VAL A 264 0.17 11.05 5.10
N TYR A 265 1.28 10.37 4.79
CA TYR A 265 1.42 8.93 5.03
C TYR A 265 1.19 8.58 6.50
N TRP A 266 1.92 9.23 7.40
CA TRP A 266 1.82 8.96 8.84
C TRP A 266 0.44 9.30 9.40
N VAL A 267 -0.11 10.47 9.03
CA VAL A 267 -1.44 10.89 9.51
C VAL A 267 -2.52 9.92 9.01
N THR A 268 -2.43 9.47 7.76
CA THR A 268 -3.36 8.46 7.21
C THR A 268 -3.29 7.15 7.98
N GLY A 269 -2.08 6.67 8.29
CA GLY A 269 -1.88 5.48 9.12
C GLY A 269 -2.43 5.66 10.53
N ALA A 270 -2.10 6.76 11.18
CA ALA A 270 -2.55 7.07 12.54
C ALA A 270 -4.08 7.12 12.65
N GLU A 271 -4.75 7.79 11.71
CA GLU A 271 -6.21 7.90 11.69
C GLU A 271 -6.89 6.56 11.35
N SER A 272 -6.35 5.79 10.41
CA SER A 272 -6.90 4.48 10.08
C SER A 272 -6.85 3.52 11.27
N GLY A 273 -5.76 3.52 12.03
CA GLY A 273 -5.57 2.67 13.21
C GLY A 273 -6.19 3.20 14.48
N CYS A 274 -6.73 4.42 14.49
CA CYS A 274 -7.38 5.00 15.66
C CYS A 274 -8.68 4.26 15.99
N ALA A 275 -8.77 3.67 17.16
CA ALA A 275 -9.98 2.97 17.59
C ALA A 275 -11.17 3.93 17.72
N VAL A 276 -12.40 3.41 17.58
CA VAL A 276 -13.64 4.21 17.57
C VAL A 276 -13.83 5.01 18.86
N ASN A 277 -13.33 4.53 19.98
CA ASN A 277 -13.40 5.15 21.30
C ASN A 277 -12.17 5.99 21.66
N LYS A 278 -11.29 6.27 20.70
CA LYS A 278 -10.07 7.06 20.89
C LYS A 278 -10.04 8.24 19.92
N SER A 279 -9.12 9.16 20.18
CA SER A 279 -8.83 10.31 19.33
C SER A 279 -7.34 10.35 19.02
N CYS A 280 -7.00 10.80 17.82
CA CYS A 280 -5.62 11.12 17.45
C CYS A 280 -5.17 12.50 17.95
N GLN A 281 -6.01 13.23 18.66
CA GLN A 281 -5.66 14.53 19.25
C GLN A 281 -4.42 14.39 20.16
N ASN A 282 -3.47 15.30 20.01
CA ASN A 282 -2.21 15.34 20.75
C ASN A 282 -1.30 14.10 20.50
N LYS A 283 -1.57 13.29 19.49
CA LYS A 283 -0.64 12.22 19.13
C LYS A 283 0.64 12.85 18.59
N LYS A 284 1.77 12.52 19.24
CA LYS A 284 3.08 12.99 18.80
C LYS A 284 3.52 12.22 17.56
N TYR A 285 4.11 12.93 16.59
CA TYR A 285 4.75 12.30 15.45
C TYR A 285 5.98 11.48 15.91
N ASP A 286 6.04 10.24 15.54
CA ASP A 286 7.07 9.26 15.87
C ASP A 286 7.62 8.54 14.62
N GLY A 287 7.34 9.07 13.42
CA GLY A 287 7.79 8.54 12.15
C GLY A 287 9.22 8.95 11.77
N GLY A 288 9.61 8.62 10.55
CA GLY A 288 10.98 8.77 10.07
C GLY A 288 11.31 10.06 9.35
N PHE A 289 10.32 10.89 8.99
CA PHE A 289 10.57 12.15 8.29
C PHE A 289 11.04 13.27 9.19
N THR A 290 11.84 14.19 8.65
CA THR A 290 12.13 15.48 9.24
C THR A 290 11.00 16.46 8.91
N VAL A 291 10.32 16.95 9.95
CA VAL A 291 9.11 17.77 9.80
C VAL A 291 9.40 19.20 10.29
N ASP A 292 8.99 20.19 9.49
CA ASP A 292 9.01 21.58 9.93
C ASP A 292 7.99 21.83 11.03
N THR A 293 8.45 22.33 12.17
CA THR A 293 7.63 22.64 13.35
C THR A 293 7.58 24.14 13.67
N ASN A 294 8.14 24.97 12.80
CA ASN A 294 8.21 26.43 13.00
C ASN A 294 6.92 27.12 12.59
N TYR A 295 5.83 26.81 13.28
CA TYR A 295 4.53 27.44 13.04
C TYR A 295 4.18 28.38 14.20
N THR A 296 3.61 29.53 13.86
CA THR A 296 3.03 30.45 14.85
C THR A 296 1.69 29.92 15.33
N GLN A 297 1.30 30.27 16.54
CA GLN A 297 -0.02 29.91 17.11
C GLN A 297 -1.18 30.73 16.56
N ASN A 298 -0.96 31.56 15.55
CA ASN A 298 -1.98 32.44 14.96
C ASN A 298 -2.57 31.81 13.70
#